data_f8cd2599f6a12225a1211632f7823ea4
#
_entry.id   f8cd2599f6a12225a1211632f7823ea4
#
_cell.length_a   1.000
_cell.length_b   1.000
_cell.length_c   1.000
_cell.angle_alpha   90.00
_cell.angle_beta   90.00
_cell.angle_gamma   90.00
#
_symmetry.space_group_name_H-M   'P 1'
#
loop_
_entity.id
_entity.type
_entity.pdbx_description
1 polymer ?
#
loop_
_entity_poly.entity_id
_entity_poly.type
_entity_poly.pdbx_seq_one_letter_code
_entity_poly.pdbx_strand_id
1 'polypeptide(L)'
;MANPIKSLVPPFLKPGFWGKRYLDDLLSDGQFKSGIFKGMRYVNESICGSILPKYLGLYEIELVPVFERLFQMPIGTVIDVGAAEGYYAVGLARRFPSSTVIAFEATEEGRELLQEVISRNGVGRRVRMKGFCDAPLLKAETDACDPKAFHLLVMDVEGAEEDLLALHAPGDLRRFHIVIELHDWVDAGMGERLQDKFAPTHTATLIDARRRVYADLSIPRTPLKRLCLSPSLLSFSHERRLPMRWLVLEPRKL
;
A
#
# COMPACT_ATOMS: atom_id res chain seq x y z
N MET A 1 31.51 -19.74 -18.74
CA MET A 1 31.55 -21.22 -18.68
C MET A 1 30.70 -21.66 -17.50
N ALA A 2 29.59 -22.36 -17.72
CA ALA A 2 28.73 -22.87 -16.64
C ALA A 2 29.46 -24.02 -15.92
N ASN A 3 29.50 -23.96 -14.61
CA ASN A 3 30.18 -24.95 -13.78
C ASN A 3 29.44 -26.30 -13.87
N PRO A 4 30.04 -27.37 -14.48
CA PRO A 4 29.35 -28.64 -14.77
C PRO A 4 28.88 -29.38 -13.51
N ILE A 5 29.42 -29.09 -12.33
CA ILE A 5 29.01 -29.71 -11.09
C ILE A 5 27.59 -29.26 -10.63
N LYS A 6 27.13 -28.09 -11.07
CA LYS A 6 25.77 -27.61 -10.74
C LYS A 6 24.64 -28.39 -11.44
N SER A 7 24.94 -29.10 -12.51
CA SER A 7 23.98 -29.91 -13.29
C SER A 7 23.70 -31.29 -12.65
N LEU A 8 24.62 -31.79 -11.84
CA LEU A 8 24.52 -33.11 -11.20
C LEU A 8 23.73 -33.11 -9.87
N VAL A 9 23.46 -31.93 -9.31
CA VAL A 9 22.66 -31.83 -8.06
C VAL A 9 21.17 -31.91 -8.40
N PRO A 10 20.43 -32.92 -7.90
CA PRO A 10 19.00 -33.02 -8.12
C PRO A 10 18.27 -31.72 -7.76
N PRO A 11 17.23 -31.32 -8.51
CA PRO A 11 16.52 -30.04 -8.28
C PRO A 11 16.07 -29.84 -6.82
N PHE A 12 15.59 -30.90 -6.17
CA PHE A 12 15.09 -30.84 -4.80
C PHE A 12 16.20 -30.62 -3.73
N LEU A 13 17.47 -30.77 -4.09
CA LEU A 13 18.60 -30.44 -3.22
C LEU A 13 19.09 -28.99 -3.41
N LYS A 14 18.53 -28.27 -4.40
CA LYS A 14 18.88 -26.86 -4.63
C LYS A 14 17.96 -25.97 -3.78
N PRO A 15 18.51 -25.03 -2.98
CA PRO A 15 17.70 -24.11 -2.17
C PRO A 15 16.66 -23.34 -3.01
N GLY A 16 16.99 -22.94 -4.23
CA GLY A 16 16.09 -22.23 -5.14
C GLY A 16 14.86 -23.05 -5.59
N PHE A 17 14.94 -24.40 -5.58
CA PHE A 17 13.79 -25.26 -5.88
C PHE A 17 12.69 -25.12 -4.82
N TRP A 18 13.06 -25.15 -3.56
CA TRP A 18 12.13 -25.02 -2.44
C TRP A 18 11.62 -23.58 -2.33
N GLY A 19 12.47 -22.60 -2.63
CA GLY A 19 12.06 -21.19 -2.71
C GLY A 19 10.96 -20.99 -3.75
N LYS A 20 11.18 -21.49 -4.99
CA LYS A 20 10.18 -21.40 -6.05
C LYS A 20 8.88 -22.12 -5.68
N ARG A 21 8.95 -23.33 -5.18
CA ARG A 21 7.76 -24.10 -4.77
C ARG A 21 6.99 -23.38 -3.67
N TYR A 22 7.68 -22.80 -2.70
CA TYR A 22 7.04 -22.00 -1.65
C TYR A 22 6.33 -20.76 -2.22
N LEU A 23 6.93 -20.10 -3.22
CA LEU A 23 6.30 -18.97 -3.90
C LEU A 23 5.09 -19.40 -4.71
N ASP A 24 5.19 -20.49 -5.45
CA ASP A 24 4.07 -21.06 -6.21
C ASP A 24 2.91 -21.41 -5.25
N ASP A 25 3.20 -22.04 -4.10
CA ASP A 25 2.21 -22.33 -3.07
C ASP A 25 1.64 -21.04 -2.43
N LEU A 26 2.46 -20.02 -2.23
CA LEU A 26 2.05 -18.73 -1.67
C LEU A 26 1.07 -18.01 -2.57
N LEU A 27 1.32 -18.04 -3.87
CA LEU A 27 0.52 -17.35 -4.89
C LEU A 27 -0.70 -18.17 -5.33
N SER A 28 -0.70 -19.50 -5.12
CA SER A 28 -1.66 -20.44 -5.68
C SER A 28 -3.11 -20.19 -5.27
N ASP A 29 -3.36 -19.71 -4.04
CA ASP A 29 -4.71 -19.41 -3.55
C ASP A 29 -5.10 -17.93 -3.70
N GLY A 30 -4.19 -17.12 -4.26
CA GLY A 30 -4.42 -15.70 -4.50
C GLY A 30 -4.72 -14.89 -3.23
N GLN A 31 -4.23 -15.32 -2.05
CA GLN A 31 -4.58 -14.70 -0.77
C GLN A 31 -3.35 -14.26 0.02
N PHE A 32 -3.36 -13.05 0.58
CA PHE A 32 -2.30 -12.54 1.45
C PHE A 32 -2.17 -13.38 2.72
N LYS A 33 -0.96 -13.84 3.02
CA LYS A 33 -0.67 -14.74 4.16
C LYS A 33 -0.39 -13.99 5.45
N SER A 34 0.05 -12.73 5.35
CA SER A 34 0.45 -11.90 6.48
C SER A 34 0.22 -10.42 6.18
N GLY A 35 0.67 -9.53 7.09
CA GLY A 35 0.54 -8.10 6.97
C GLY A 35 -0.84 -7.56 7.35
N ILE A 36 -1.01 -6.25 7.21
CA ILE A 36 -2.22 -5.52 7.64
C ILE A 36 -3.49 -5.95 6.90
N PHE A 37 -3.34 -6.49 5.70
CA PHE A 37 -4.44 -6.97 4.86
C PHE A 37 -4.49 -8.50 4.75
N LYS A 38 -3.95 -9.22 5.71
CA LYS A 38 -3.99 -10.69 5.76
C LYS A 38 -5.38 -11.22 5.39
N GLY A 39 -5.40 -12.25 4.55
CA GLY A 39 -6.64 -12.87 4.09
C GLY A 39 -7.33 -12.14 2.93
N MET A 40 -6.78 -11.03 2.42
CA MET A 40 -7.26 -10.38 1.22
C MET A 40 -6.96 -11.25 -0.01
N ARG A 41 -7.98 -11.47 -0.84
CA ARG A 41 -7.81 -12.14 -2.14
C ARG A 41 -7.32 -11.12 -3.16
N TYR A 42 -6.29 -11.48 -3.91
CA TYR A 42 -5.62 -10.55 -4.80
C TYR A 42 -5.37 -11.15 -6.19
N VAL A 43 -4.92 -10.35 -7.12
CA VAL A 43 -4.49 -10.76 -8.46
C VAL A 43 -3.02 -11.15 -8.46
N ASN A 44 -2.60 -11.89 -9.48
CA ASN A 44 -1.19 -12.30 -9.64
C ASN A 44 -0.38 -11.32 -10.51
N GLU A 45 -1.01 -10.24 -10.92
CA GLU A 45 -0.42 -9.16 -11.69
C GLU A 45 -0.33 -7.90 -10.81
N SER A 46 0.68 -7.08 -11.04
CA SER A 46 0.85 -5.82 -10.33
C SER A 46 1.31 -4.76 -11.32
N ILE A 47 0.59 -3.65 -11.34
CA ILE A 47 0.94 -2.47 -12.15
C ILE A 47 2.03 -1.69 -11.43
N CYS A 48 1.87 -1.51 -10.14
CA CYS A 48 2.81 -0.75 -9.32
C CYS A 48 3.52 -1.67 -8.32
N GLY A 49 4.86 -1.66 -8.39
CA GLY A 49 5.70 -2.38 -7.46
C GLY A 49 5.71 -3.90 -7.64
N SER A 50 6.33 -4.59 -6.71
CA SER A 50 6.46 -6.06 -6.74
C SER A 50 5.26 -6.71 -6.05
N ILE A 51 4.72 -7.74 -6.67
CA ILE A 51 3.57 -8.50 -6.14
C ILE A 51 3.94 -9.28 -4.86
N LEU A 52 5.16 -9.79 -4.79
CA LEU A 52 5.58 -10.70 -3.72
C LEU A 52 5.60 -10.06 -2.33
N PRO A 53 6.10 -8.83 -2.13
CA PRO A 53 5.98 -8.13 -0.85
C PRO A 53 4.53 -7.98 -0.38
N LYS A 54 3.58 -7.76 -1.29
CA LYS A 54 2.15 -7.67 -0.97
C LYS A 54 1.64 -8.99 -0.38
N TYR A 55 1.94 -10.13 -1.01
CA TYR A 55 1.55 -11.46 -0.53
C TYR A 55 2.22 -11.85 0.80
N LEU A 56 3.48 -11.44 1.00
CA LEU A 56 4.23 -11.68 2.23
C LEU A 56 3.88 -10.70 3.36
N GLY A 57 3.06 -9.68 3.10
CA GLY A 57 2.74 -8.64 4.07
C GLY A 57 3.91 -7.75 4.44
N LEU A 58 4.84 -7.57 3.50
CA LEU A 58 6.05 -6.77 3.62
C LEU A 58 5.98 -5.46 2.83
N TYR A 59 4.93 -5.30 2.02
CA TYR A 59 4.71 -4.08 1.24
C TYR A 59 4.47 -2.92 2.19
N GLU A 60 5.25 -1.87 2.03
CA GLU A 60 5.21 -0.65 2.85
C GLU A 60 5.09 -0.91 4.36
N ILE A 61 5.89 -1.86 4.84
CA ILE A 61 5.85 -2.32 6.24
C ILE A 61 6.09 -1.20 7.25
N GLU A 62 6.70 -0.10 6.83
CA GLU A 62 6.93 1.12 7.60
C GLU A 62 5.62 1.77 8.04
N LEU A 63 4.57 1.64 7.21
CA LEU A 63 3.24 2.20 7.47
C LEU A 63 2.39 1.32 8.38
N VAL A 64 2.81 0.08 8.66
CA VAL A 64 2.06 -0.84 9.53
C VAL A 64 1.65 -0.20 10.86
N PRO A 65 2.55 0.46 11.62
CA PRO A 65 2.18 1.10 12.88
C PRO A 65 1.15 2.23 12.72
N VAL A 66 1.17 2.92 11.58
CA VAL A 66 0.19 3.98 11.27
C VAL A 66 -1.18 3.36 11.05
N PHE A 67 -1.27 2.39 10.15
CA PHE A 67 -2.54 1.74 9.84
C PHE A 67 -3.11 0.96 11.02
N GLU A 68 -2.30 0.32 11.86
CA GLU A 68 -2.78 -0.36 13.06
C GLU A 68 -3.44 0.61 14.05
N ARG A 69 -2.94 1.86 14.17
CA ARG A 69 -3.62 2.90 14.95
C ARG A 69 -4.92 3.34 14.29
N LEU A 70 -4.90 3.59 12.95
CA LEU A 70 -6.08 4.00 12.20
C LEU A 70 -7.20 2.97 12.26
N PHE A 71 -6.87 1.67 12.27
CA PHE A 71 -7.87 0.59 12.37
C PHE A 71 -8.64 0.58 13.69
N GLN A 72 -8.18 1.30 14.72
CA GLN A 72 -8.90 1.46 15.98
C GLN A 72 -9.84 2.67 15.96
N MET A 73 -9.88 3.43 14.87
CA MET A 73 -10.64 4.67 14.78
C MET A 73 -11.89 4.50 13.90
N PRO A 74 -12.97 5.21 14.19
CA PRO A 74 -14.16 5.24 13.34
C PRO A 74 -13.88 6.14 12.11
N ILE A 75 -13.52 5.53 10.99
CA ILE A 75 -13.32 6.22 9.71
C ILE A 75 -14.62 6.17 8.91
N GLY A 76 -15.14 7.34 8.50
CA GLY A 76 -16.38 7.45 7.71
C GLY A 76 -16.14 7.16 6.22
N THR A 77 -15.21 7.88 5.61
CA THR A 77 -14.85 7.72 4.20
C THR A 77 -13.34 7.51 4.07
N VAL A 78 -12.96 6.62 3.18
CA VAL A 78 -11.58 6.48 2.69
C VAL A 78 -11.55 6.97 1.25
N ILE A 79 -10.58 7.83 0.93
CA ILE A 79 -10.28 8.25 -0.45
C ILE A 79 -8.89 7.72 -0.76
N ASP A 80 -8.77 6.93 -1.81
CA ASP A 80 -7.52 6.32 -2.26
C ASP A 80 -7.23 6.83 -3.68
N VAL A 81 -6.21 7.65 -3.83
CA VAL A 81 -5.83 8.29 -5.09
C VAL A 81 -4.54 7.66 -5.60
N GLY A 82 -4.63 7.01 -6.76
CA GLY A 82 -3.60 6.11 -7.27
C GLY A 82 -3.82 4.67 -6.77
N ALA A 83 -5.06 4.19 -6.87
CA ALA A 83 -5.45 2.91 -6.28
C ALA A 83 -4.79 1.69 -6.94
N ALA A 84 -4.24 1.83 -8.14
CA ALA A 84 -3.66 0.76 -8.94
C ALA A 84 -4.59 -0.48 -8.97
N GLU A 85 -4.09 -1.66 -8.71
CA GLU A 85 -4.88 -2.88 -8.61
C GLU A 85 -5.65 -3.04 -7.27
N GLY A 86 -5.62 -2.02 -6.38
CA GLY A 86 -6.50 -1.95 -5.21
C GLY A 86 -5.91 -2.47 -3.89
N TYR A 87 -4.60 -2.42 -3.70
CA TYR A 87 -3.97 -2.82 -2.44
C TYR A 87 -4.57 -2.07 -1.25
N TYR A 88 -4.57 -0.73 -1.30
CA TYR A 88 -5.18 0.09 -0.26
C TYR A 88 -6.70 0.15 -0.37
N ALA A 89 -7.27 0.43 -1.53
CA ALA A 89 -8.72 0.56 -1.69
C ALA A 89 -9.49 -0.63 -1.13
N VAL A 90 -9.10 -1.83 -1.53
CA VAL A 90 -9.81 -3.07 -1.11
C VAL A 90 -9.39 -3.51 0.29
N GLY A 91 -8.10 -3.37 0.62
CA GLY A 91 -7.58 -3.67 1.96
C GLY A 91 -8.28 -2.85 3.03
N LEU A 92 -8.39 -1.53 2.81
CA LEU A 92 -9.06 -0.60 3.72
C LEU A 92 -10.58 -0.82 3.77
N ALA A 93 -11.23 -1.13 2.62
CA ALA A 93 -12.64 -1.51 2.61
C ALA A 93 -12.93 -2.74 3.48
N ARG A 94 -11.99 -3.69 3.58
CA ARG A 94 -12.12 -4.86 4.46
C ARG A 94 -11.86 -4.53 5.92
N ARG A 95 -10.94 -3.62 6.21
CA ARG A 95 -10.57 -3.21 7.58
C ARG A 95 -11.57 -2.23 8.20
N PHE A 96 -12.21 -1.41 7.37
CA PHE A 96 -13.24 -0.45 7.80
C PHE A 96 -14.62 -0.87 7.24
N PRO A 97 -15.30 -1.84 7.87
CA PRO A 97 -16.53 -2.42 7.32
C PRO A 97 -17.71 -1.44 7.22
N SER A 98 -17.66 -0.33 7.94
CA SER A 98 -18.70 0.72 7.92
C SER A 98 -18.36 1.89 6.99
N SER A 99 -17.16 1.94 6.42
CA SER A 99 -16.72 3.04 5.58
C SER A 99 -17.13 2.86 4.12
N THR A 100 -17.34 3.98 3.43
CA THR A 100 -17.29 4.04 1.97
C THR A 100 -15.85 4.28 1.53
N VAL A 101 -15.41 3.59 0.49
CA VAL A 101 -14.09 3.80 -0.13
C VAL A 101 -14.32 4.39 -1.52
N ILE A 102 -13.63 5.49 -1.83
CA ILE A 102 -13.59 6.12 -3.14
C ILE A 102 -12.19 5.88 -3.68
N ALA A 103 -12.08 5.11 -4.75
CA ALA A 103 -10.81 4.69 -5.32
C ALA A 103 -10.64 5.31 -6.70
N PHE A 104 -9.59 6.11 -6.87
CA PHE A 104 -9.23 6.71 -8.15
C PHE A 104 -8.07 5.95 -8.77
N GLU A 105 -8.25 5.51 -10.02
CA GLU A 105 -7.22 4.86 -10.81
C GLU A 105 -7.29 5.37 -12.26
N ALA A 106 -6.19 5.96 -12.73
CA ALA A 106 -6.15 6.64 -14.02
C ALA A 106 -6.15 5.68 -15.21
N THR A 107 -5.46 4.54 -15.08
CA THR A 107 -5.26 3.57 -16.16
C THR A 107 -6.47 2.63 -16.30
N GLU A 108 -6.77 2.22 -17.52
CA GLU A 108 -7.83 1.25 -17.75
C GLU A 108 -7.45 -0.12 -17.18
N GLU A 109 -6.22 -0.55 -17.42
CA GLU A 109 -5.66 -1.80 -16.90
C GLU A 109 -5.74 -1.86 -15.36
N GLY A 110 -5.38 -0.78 -14.66
CA GLY A 110 -5.49 -0.67 -13.20
C GLY A 110 -6.92 -0.81 -12.72
N ARG A 111 -7.86 -0.17 -13.41
CA ARG A 111 -9.28 -0.28 -13.06
C ARG A 111 -9.84 -1.69 -13.28
N GLU A 112 -9.42 -2.39 -14.33
CA GLU A 112 -9.82 -3.78 -14.56
C GLU A 112 -9.34 -4.70 -13.43
N LEU A 113 -8.07 -4.60 -13.05
CA LEU A 113 -7.51 -5.36 -11.94
C LEU A 113 -8.15 -4.97 -10.60
N LEU A 114 -8.36 -3.68 -10.34
CA LEU A 114 -9.08 -3.18 -9.16
C LEU A 114 -10.49 -3.77 -9.07
N GLN A 115 -11.22 -3.78 -10.19
CA GLN A 115 -12.57 -4.35 -10.25
C GLN A 115 -12.57 -5.85 -9.93
N GLU A 116 -11.55 -6.56 -10.38
CA GLU A 116 -11.38 -7.98 -10.07
C GLU A 116 -11.10 -8.20 -8.57
N VAL A 117 -10.19 -7.41 -7.98
CA VAL A 117 -9.87 -7.49 -6.54
C VAL A 117 -11.08 -7.12 -5.69
N ILE A 118 -11.86 -6.09 -6.07
CA ILE A 118 -13.14 -5.73 -5.43
C ILE A 118 -14.08 -6.93 -5.41
N SER A 119 -14.25 -7.57 -6.57
CA SER A 119 -15.16 -8.71 -6.73
C SER A 119 -14.73 -9.91 -5.90
N ARG A 120 -13.44 -10.26 -5.93
CA ARG A 120 -12.87 -11.37 -5.16
C ARG A 120 -13.05 -11.23 -3.65
N ASN A 121 -13.16 -9.98 -3.15
CA ASN A 121 -13.31 -9.67 -1.73
C ASN A 121 -14.74 -9.31 -1.30
N GLY A 122 -15.68 -9.24 -2.23
CA GLY A 122 -17.09 -8.95 -1.94
C GLY A 122 -17.33 -7.55 -1.37
N VAL A 123 -16.49 -6.56 -1.71
CA VAL A 123 -16.59 -5.19 -1.17
C VAL A 123 -17.23 -4.20 -2.13
N GLY A 124 -17.76 -4.65 -3.27
CA GLY A 124 -18.27 -3.80 -4.35
C GLY A 124 -19.39 -2.82 -3.96
N ARG A 125 -20.14 -3.12 -2.90
CA ARG A 125 -21.17 -2.18 -2.40
C ARG A 125 -20.58 -0.95 -1.70
N ARG A 126 -19.32 -1.03 -1.27
CA ARG A 126 -18.66 0.00 -0.47
C ARG A 126 -17.49 0.67 -1.18
N VAL A 127 -16.97 0.08 -2.25
CA VAL A 127 -15.91 0.67 -3.07
C VAL A 127 -16.52 1.30 -4.31
N ARG A 128 -16.33 2.61 -4.46
CA ARG A 128 -16.71 3.40 -5.63
C ARG A 128 -15.43 3.67 -6.44
N MET A 129 -15.26 2.92 -7.51
CA MET A 129 -14.13 3.11 -8.42
C MET A 129 -14.41 4.29 -9.35
N LYS A 130 -13.39 5.13 -9.55
CA LYS A 130 -13.38 6.30 -10.44
C LYS A 130 -12.14 6.27 -11.35
N GLY A 131 -12.16 7.06 -12.40
CA GLY A 131 -11.04 7.24 -13.31
C GLY A 131 -9.97 8.19 -12.76
N PHE A 132 -9.37 8.98 -13.66
CA PHE A 132 -8.36 9.98 -13.32
C PHE A 132 -8.88 10.98 -12.29
N CYS A 133 -8.05 11.33 -11.33
CA CYS A 133 -8.32 12.32 -10.29
C CYS A 133 -7.60 13.63 -10.63
N ASP A 134 -8.32 14.74 -10.64
CA ASP A 134 -7.75 16.09 -10.66
C ASP A 134 -8.08 16.85 -9.37
N ALA A 135 -7.48 18.02 -9.17
CA ALA A 135 -7.67 18.79 -7.94
C ALA A 135 -9.14 19.23 -7.71
N PRO A 136 -9.92 19.68 -8.73
CA PRO A 136 -11.33 19.96 -8.55
C PRO A 136 -12.17 18.75 -8.12
N LEU A 137 -11.90 17.58 -8.69
CA LEU A 137 -12.62 16.36 -8.37
C LEU A 137 -12.27 15.86 -6.96
N LEU A 138 -10.99 15.88 -6.59
CA LEU A 138 -10.57 15.55 -5.22
C LEU A 138 -11.23 16.49 -4.20
N LYS A 139 -11.24 17.79 -4.49
CA LYS A 139 -11.89 18.79 -3.63
C LYS A 139 -13.37 18.51 -3.46
N ALA A 140 -14.08 18.20 -4.55
CA ALA A 140 -15.50 17.88 -4.51
C ALA A 140 -15.79 16.62 -3.65
N GLU A 141 -14.95 15.57 -3.76
CA GLU A 141 -15.13 14.35 -2.96
C GLU A 141 -14.83 14.57 -1.46
N THR A 142 -13.82 15.37 -1.15
CA THR A 142 -13.50 15.69 0.25
C THR A 142 -14.58 16.59 0.88
N ASP A 143 -15.13 17.54 0.14
CA ASP A 143 -16.20 18.44 0.59
C ASP A 143 -17.52 17.67 0.81
N ALA A 144 -17.75 16.59 0.06
CA ALA A 144 -18.93 15.75 0.20
C ALA A 144 -18.87 14.82 1.43
N CYS A 145 -17.75 14.73 2.10
CA CYS A 145 -17.59 13.91 3.30
C CYS A 145 -18.35 14.51 4.51
N ASP A 146 -18.80 13.66 5.42
CA ASP A 146 -19.49 14.10 6.65
C ASP A 146 -18.54 14.97 7.50
N PRO A 147 -18.83 16.26 7.72
CA PRO A 147 -17.94 17.15 8.46
C PRO A 147 -17.80 16.78 9.95
N LYS A 148 -18.57 15.84 10.46
CA LYS A 148 -18.51 15.36 11.85
C LYS A 148 -17.66 14.11 12.01
N ALA A 149 -17.46 13.33 10.95
CA ALA A 149 -16.67 12.09 10.97
C ALA A 149 -15.19 12.35 10.71
N PHE A 150 -14.34 11.41 11.10
CA PHE A 150 -12.96 11.34 10.63
C PHE A 150 -12.90 10.54 9.34
N HIS A 151 -11.98 10.91 8.47
CA HIS A 151 -11.78 10.31 7.17
C HIS A 151 -10.30 9.95 6.97
N LEU A 152 -10.02 9.17 5.93
CA LEU A 152 -8.66 8.80 5.53
C LEU A 152 -8.47 9.15 4.05
N LEU A 153 -7.41 9.87 3.73
CA LEU A 153 -6.91 10.10 2.39
C LEU A 153 -5.57 9.37 2.26
N VAL A 154 -5.49 8.45 1.30
CA VAL A 154 -4.25 7.79 0.88
C VAL A 154 -3.93 8.30 -0.53
N MET A 155 -2.69 8.67 -0.79
CA MET A 155 -2.29 9.24 -2.06
C MET A 155 -0.92 8.73 -2.48
N ASP A 156 -0.87 8.16 -3.70
CA ASP A 156 0.34 7.71 -4.39
C ASP A 156 0.14 8.00 -5.89
N VAL A 157 0.61 9.15 -6.37
CA VAL A 157 0.28 9.68 -7.70
C VAL A 157 1.49 10.15 -8.50
N GLU A 158 2.66 9.57 -8.18
CA GLU A 158 3.90 9.72 -8.97
C GLU A 158 4.34 11.19 -9.19
N GLY A 159 4.13 12.05 -8.17
CA GLY A 159 4.64 13.43 -8.15
C GLY A 159 3.59 14.53 -8.33
N ALA A 160 2.29 14.19 -8.43
CA ALA A 160 1.20 15.17 -8.54
C ALA A 160 0.52 15.51 -7.20
N GLU A 161 1.11 15.12 -6.08
CA GLU A 161 0.50 15.19 -4.74
C GLU A 161 0.18 16.62 -4.32
N GLU A 162 1.11 17.56 -4.55
CA GLU A 162 0.93 18.96 -4.20
C GLU A 162 -0.12 19.63 -5.10
N ASP A 163 -0.11 19.32 -6.40
CA ASP A 163 -1.08 19.85 -7.36
C ASP A 163 -2.50 19.39 -7.03
N LEU A 164 -2.68 18.13 -6.67
CA LEU A 164 -3.99 17.60 -6.27
C LEU A 164 -4.53 18.26 -4.99
N LEU A 165 -3.64 18.65 -4.09
CA LEU A 165 -4.00 19.32 -2.84
C LEU A 165 -4.04 20.86 -2.98
N ALA A 166 -3.74 21.44 -4.15
CA ALA A 166 -3.62 22.88 -4.34
C ALA A 166 -4.90 23.66 -3.97
N LEU A 167 -6.08 23.10 -4.23
CA LEU A 167 -7.37 23.73 -3.93
C LEU A 167 -7.84 23.55 -2.48
N HIS A 168 -7.11 22.81 -1.65
CA HIS A 168 -7.47 22.62 -0.25
C HIS A 168 -6.77 23.65 0.64
N ALA A 169 -7.57 24.43 1.38
CA ALA A 169 -7.04 25.12 2.54
C ALA A 169 -6.77 24.11 3.68
N PRO A 170 -5.83 24.37 4.60
CA PRO A 170 -5.54 23.45 5.71
C PRO A 170 -6.76 23.04 6.51
N GLY A 171 -7.70 23.96 6.71
CA GLY A 171 -8.95 23.72 7.45
C GLY A 171 -9.94 22.78 6.78
N ASP A 172 -9.88 22.63 5.46
CA ASP A 172 -10.79 21.78 4.70
C ASP A 172 -10.59 20.30 5.06
N LEU A 173 -9.34 19.91 5.30
CA LEU A 173 -8.96 18.54 5.60
C LEU A 173 -8.72 18.28 7.09
N ARG A 174 -9.16 19.18 8.01
CA ARG A 174 -8.91 19.07 9.47
C ARG A 174 -9.40 17.76 10.12
N ARG A 175 -10.25 17.01 9.45
CA ARG A 175 -10.76 15.70 9.90
C ARG A 175 -10.27 14.53 9.06
N PHE A 176 -9.30 14.77 8.19
CA PHE A 176 -8.68 13.72 7.42
C PHE A 176 -7.36 13.31 8.04
N HIS A 177 -7.18 12.02 8.28
CA HIS A 177 -5.86 11.43 8.35
C HIS A 177 -5.36 11.32 6.91
N ILE A 178 -4.13 11.73 6.65
CA ILE A 178 -3.61 11.76 5.29
C ILE A 178 -2.29 10.98 5.27
N VAL A 179 -2.16 10.06 4.34
CA VAL A 179 -0.96 9.26 4.09
C VAL A 179 -0.56 9.48 2.64
N ILE A 180 0.58 10.09 2.42
CA ILE A 180 1.08 10.47 1.09
C ILE A 180 2.41 9.79 0.85
N GLU A 181 2.56 9.07 -0.26
CA GLU A 181 3.87 8.68 -0.77
C GLU A 181 4.53 9.90 -1.40
N LEU A 182 5.75 10.25 -0.97
CA LEU A 182 6.47 11.42 -1.46
C LEU A 182 7.39 11.04 -2.62
N HIS A 183 7.23 11.72 -3.74
CA HIS A 183 8.04 11.54 -4.93
C HIS A 183 9.12 12.63 -5.03
N ASP A 184 9.97 12.74 -3.98
CA ASP A 184 10.99 13.78 -3.85
C ASP A 184 12.01 13.82 -5.00
N TRP A 185 12.14 12.74 -5.77
CA TRP A 185 12.97 12.76 -6.97
C TRP A 185 12.32 13.48 -8.15
N VAL A 186 11.01 13.70 -8.13
CA VAL A 186 10.27 14.51 -9.11
C VAL A 186 10.33 15.97 -8.70
N ASP A 187 10.07 16.24 -7.43
CA ASP A 187 10.07 17.61 -6.87
C ASP A 187 10.66 17.61 -5.45
N ALA A 188 11.94 17.99 -5.38
CA ALA A 188 12.64 18.10 -4.10
C ALA A 188 12.00 19.15 -3.21
N GLY A 189 11.68 18.80 -1.97
CA GLY A 189 11.08 19.71 -0.98
C GLY A 189 9.55 19.72 -0.98
N MET A 190 8.88 18.89 -1.80
CA MET A 190 7.42 18.75 -1.77
C MET A 190 6.93 18.33 -0.37
N GLY A 191 7.60 17.38 0.25
CA GLY A 191 7.24 16.91 1.59
C GLY A 191 7.28 18.04 2.63
N GLU A 192 8.29 18.90 2.61
CA GLU A 192 8.42 20.05 3.50
C GLU A 192 7.31 21.08 3.25
N ARG A 193 7.01 21.39 1.98
CA ARG A 193 5.93 22.36 1.64
C ARG A 193 4.55 21.85 2.08
N LEU A 194 4.28 20.55 1.90
CA LEU A 194 3.03 19.95 2.38
C LEU A 194 2.96 19.95 3.91
N GLN A 195 4.07 19.68 4.62
CA GLN A 195 4.13 19.80 6.08
C GLN A 195 3.80 21.22 6.53
N ASP A 196 4.43 22.23 5.94
CA ASP A 196 4.21 23.63 6.27
C ASP A 196 2.77 24.05 5.99
N LYS A 197 2.21 23.64 4.86
CA LYS A 197 0.82 23.89 4.48
C LYS A 197 -0.15 23.36 5.54
N PHE A 198 0.02 22.14 6.00
CA PHE A 198 -0.91 21.49 6.93
C PHE A 198 -0.54 21.65 8.41
N ALA A 199 0.60 22.28 8.75
CA ALA A 199 1.03 22.51 10.14
C ALA A 199 -0.02 23.17 11.04
N PRO A 200 -0.88 24.08 10.58
CA PRO A 200 -1.92 24.67 11.44
C PRO A 200 -2.96 23.65 11.94
N THR A 201 -3.22 22.58 11.20
CA THR A 201 -4.32 21.65 11.49
C THR A 201 -3.88 20.22 11.74
N HIS A 202 -2.66 19.85 11.36
CA HIS A 202 -2.15 18.50 11.48
C HIS A 202 -0.80 18.45 12.19
N THR A 203 -0.53 17.29 12.78
CA THR A 203 0.83 16.89 13.17
C THR A 203 1.40 16.04 12.04
N ALA A 204 2.56 16.45 11.53
CA ALA A 204 3.22 15.77 10.43
C ALA A 204 4.29 14.81 10.95
N THR A 205 4.39 13.64 10.32
CA THR A 205 5.45 12.66 10.55
C THR A 205 5.97 12.19 9.20
N LEU A 206 7.29 12.31 8.98
CA LEU A 206 7.97 11.69 7.84
C LEU A 206 8.43 10.29 8.22
N ILE A 207 8.18 9.34 7.34
CA ILE A 207 8.54 7.93 7.52
C ILE A 207 9.37 7.50 6.32
N ASP A 208 10.62 7.13 6.58
CA ASP A 208 11.51 6.65 5.53
C ASP A 208 11.29 5.15 5.28
N ALA A 209 11.33 4.76 4.01
CA ALA A 209 11.38 3.36 3.63
C ALA A 209 12.64 2.70 4.16
N ARG A 210 12.51 1.49 4.66
CA ARG A 210 13.65 0.73 5.18
C ARG A 210 13.85 -0.58 4.43
N ARG A 211 15.07 -1.06 4.42
CA ARG A 211 15.35 -2.40 3.90
C ARG A 211 14.65 -3.45 4.75
N ARG A 212 14.11 -4.45 4.08
CA ARG A 212 13.51 -5.62 4.73
C ARG A 212 14.61 -6.48 5.35
N VAL A 213 14.35 -7.02 6.53
CA VAL A 213 15.25 -7.91 7.27
C VAL A 213 14.57 -9.26 7.54
N TYR A 214 15.34 -10.27 7.91
CA TYR A 214 14.80 -11.60 8.21
C TYR A 214 13.71 -11.62 9.28
N ALA A 215 13.74 -10.69 10.21
CA ALA A 215 12.75 -10.58 11.27
C ALA A 215 11.36 -10.17 10.73
N ASP A 216 11.31 -9.50 9.58
CA ASP A 216 10.08 -9.07 8.93
C ASP A 216 9.33 -10.24 8.27
N LEU A 217 10.04 -11.32 7.92
CA LEU A 217 9.48 -12.47 7.26
C LEU A 217 8.66 -13.34 8.23
N SER A 218 7.36 -13.42 8.01
CA SER A 218 6.45 -14.32 8.72
C SER A 218 6.56 -15.77 8.21
N ILE A 219 7.78 -16.33 8.18
CA ILE A 219 8.03 -17.70 7.73
C ILE A 219 7.90 -18.65 8.92
N PRO A 220 7.28 -19.86 8.74
CA PRO A 220 7.27 -20.88 9.78
C PRO A 220 8.69 -21.22 10.27
N ARG A 221 8.90 -21.18 11.57
CA ARG A 221 10.23 -21.20 12.24
C ARG A 221 10.94 -22.55 12.21
N THR A 222 10.67 -23.47 11.26
CA THR A 222 11.46 -24.70 11.16
C THR A 222 12.85 -24.35 10.63
N PRO A 223 13.96 -24.84 11.26
CA PRO A 223 15.32 -24.49 10.89
C PRO A 223 15.63 -24.71 9.41
N LEU A 224 15.11 -25.80 8.85
CA LEU A 224 15.32 -26.16 7.44
C LEU A 224 14.65 -25.17 6.47
N LYS A 225 13.39 -24.75 6.75
CA LYS A 225 12.69 -23.75 5.93
C LYS A 225 13.37 -22.39 6.02
N ARG A 226 13.87 -22.04 7.21
CA ARG A 226 14.60 -20.79 7.42
C ARG A 226 15.91 -20.74 6.61
N LEU A 227 16.65 -21.86 6.54
CA LEU A 227 17.90 -21.94 5.79
C LEU A 227 17.68 -21.89 4.27
N CYS A 228 16.62 -22.54 3.77
CA CYS A 228 16.37 -22.69 2.34
C CYS A 228 15.61 -21.50 1.71
N LEU A 229 14.77 -20.81 2.47
CA LEU A 229 13.85 -19.78 1.94
C LEU A 229 14.35 -18.35 2.15
N SER A 230 15.09 -18.12 3.26
CA SER A 230 15.38 -16.74 3.68
C SER A 230 16.20 -15.90 2.70
N PRO A 231 17.30 -16.36 2.06
CA PRO A 231 18.09 -15.49 1.19
C PRO A 231 17.34 -15.05 -0.06
N SER A 232 16.60 -15.98 -0.68
CA SER A 232 15.84 -15.70 -1.90
C SER A 232 14.63 -14.80 -1.61
N LEU A 233 13.86 -15.10 -0.54
CA LEU A 233 12.70 -14.30 -0.17
C LEU A 233 13.09 -12.89 0.24
N LEU A 234 14.19 -12.71 0.97
CA LEU A 234 14.66 -11.39 1.33
C LEU A 234 15.09 -10.57 0.10
N SER A 235 15.75 -11.22 -0.86
CA SER A 235 16.13 -10.57 -2.14
C SER A 235 14.91 -10.11 -2.95
N PHE A 236 13.83 -10.90 -2.96
CA PHE A 236 12.59 -10.58 -3.66
C PHE A 236 11.64 -9.66 -2.87
N SER A 237 11.89 -9.45 -1.58
CA SER A 237 11.05 -8.59 -0.73
C SER A 237 11.43 -7.11 -0.78
N HIS A 238 12.46 -6.74 -1.51
CA HIS A 238 12.80 -5.34 -1.75
C HIS A 238 11.84 -4.76 -2.79
N GLU A 239 11.02 -3.83 -2.38
CA GLU A 239 10.00 -3.22 -3.23
C GLU A 239 10.61 -2.28 -4.26
N ARG A 240 11.54 -1.46 -3.84
CA ARG A 240 12.04 -0.33 -4.62
C ARG A 240 13.55 -0.13 -4.44
N ARG A 241 14.18 0.46 -5.47
CA ARG A 241 15.62 0.72 -5.51
C ARG A 241 16.00 2.10 -4.95
N LEU A 242 15.03 3.01 -4.87
CA LEU A 242 15.23 4.40 -4.43
C LEU A 242 14.74 4.60 -3.00
N PRO A 243 15.31 5.55 -2.26
CA PRO A 243 14.74 5.96 -0.99
C PRO A 243 13.35 6.54 -1.24
N MET A 244 12.36 5.96 -0.58
CA MET A 244 10.97 6.40 -0.58
C MET A 244 10.65 6.95 0.79
N ARG A 245 9.79 7.94 0.85
CA ARG A 245 9.27 8.51 2.09
C ARG A 245 7.77 8.62 2.02
N TRP A 246 7.14 8.55 3.17
CA TRP A 246 5.73 8.87 3.33
C TRP A 246 5.58 10.05 4.27
N LEU A 247 4.65 10.93 3.93
CA LEU A 247 4.18 11.97 4.82
C LEU A 247 2.86 11.49 5.44
N VAL A 248 2.84 11.40 6.76
CA VAL A 248 1.64 11.10 7.53
C VAL A 248 1.20 12.37 8.27
N LEU A 249 -0.02 12.82 7.98
CA LEU A 249 -0.64 13.98 8.60
C LEU A 249 -1.80 13.50 9.47
N GLU A 250 -1.68 13.69 10.78
CA GLU A 250 -2.71 13.33 11.76
C GLU A 250 -3.41 14.59 12.29
N PRO A 251 -4.77 14.65 12.27
CA PRO A 251 -5.49 15.79 12.78
C PRO A 251 -5.06 16.18 14.20
N ARG A 252 -4.80 17.46 14.44
CA ARG A 252 -4.59 17.96 15.81
C ARG A 252 -5.90 17.86 16.58
N LYS A 253 -5.80 17.62 17.89
CA LYS A 253 -6.98 17.67 18.77
C LYS A 253 -7.63 19.04 18.63
N LEU A 254 -8.91 19.03 18.34
CA LEU A 254 -9.77 20.22 18.28
C LEU A 254 -9.97 20.81 19.66
#